data_7bdca699d7ebcd22aa4d3d60cf449fc8
#
_entry.id   7bdca699d7ebcd22aa4d3d60cf449fc8
#
_cell.length_a   1.000
_cell.length_b   1.000
_cell.length_c   1.000
_cell.angle_alpha   90.00
_cell.angle_beta   90.00
_cell.angle_gamma   90.00
#
_symmetry.space_group_name_H-M   'P 1'
#
loop_
_entity.id
_entity.type
_entity.pdbx_description
1 polymer ?
#
loop_
_entity_poly.entity_id
_entity_poly.type
_entity_poly.pdbx_seq_one_letter_code
_entity_poly.pdbx_strand_id
1 'polypeptide(L)'
;GLRSRGIQGAIATDIGGGTSYSMLQTLNEGYKVLQLRGQQMHPYQAFDWITRGNAEALGLVQEIGTLKAGSVADMVVLDARATPEMALRADRIETLAEELFLLMIMGDDRAVAQTYVAGAAQKDV
;
A
#
# COMPACT_ATOMS: atom_id res chain seq x y z
N GLY A 1 -3.69 10.85 -19.21
CA GLY A 1 -4.26 10.33 -17.97
C GLY A 1 -4.73 11.45 -17.02
N LEU A 2 -5.35 11.14 -15.89
CA LEU A 2 -5.87 12.15 -14.95
C LEU A 2 -4.76 13.09 -14.43
N ARG A 3 -3.60 12.55 -14.11
CA ARG A 3 -2.43 13.36 -13.66
C ARG A 3 -1.96 14.37 -14.70
N SER A 4 -2.01 14.04 -16.00
CA SER A 4 -1.66 14.98 -17.07
C SER A 4 -2.64 16.16 -17.19
N ARG A 5 -3.79 16.08 -16.50
CA ARG A 5 -4.82 17.13 -16.40
C ARG A 5 -4.79 17.86 -15.06
N GLY A 6 -3.76 17.65 -14.24
CA GLY A 6 -3.65 18.24 -12.91
C GLY A 6 -4.60 17.64 -11.86
N ILE A 7 -5.22 16.49 -12.16
CA ILE A 7 -6.12 15.81 -11.23
C ILE A 7 -5.29 14.84 -10.38
N GLN A 8 -5.29 15.04 -9.09
CA GLN A 8 -4.73 14.12 -8.10
C GLN A 8 -5.76 13.04 -7.78
N GLY A 9 -5.37 11.77 -7.90
CA GLY A 9 -6.18 10.64 -7.50
C GLY A 9 -5.69 10.06 -6.16
N ALA A 10 -6.61 9.70 -5.31
CA ALA A 10 -6.39 8.95 -4.09
C ALA A 10 -6.97 7.55 -4.21
N ILE A 11 -6.43 6.58 -3.48
CA ILE A 11 -6.94 5.21 -3.42
C ILE A 11 -7.37 4.92 -1.99
N ALA A 12 -8.60 4.46 -1.83
CA ALA A 12 -9.17 4.07 -0.55
C ALA A 12 -9.97 2.77 -0.69
N THR A 13 -10.26 2.12 0.44
CA THR A 13 -11.02 0.87 0.50
C THR A 13 -12.51 1.05 0.23
N ASP A 14 -13.02 2.28 0.34
CA ASP A 14 -14.45 2.60 0.19
C ASP A 14 -15.31 1.70 1.10
N ILE A 15 -15.05 1.75 2.41
CA ILE A 15 -15.73 0.92 3.41
C ILE A 15 -17.24 1.04 3.28
N GLY A 16 -17.91 -0.10 3.05
CA GLY A 16 -19.34 -0.19 2.83
C GLY A 16 -19.74 -0.35 1.36
N GLY A 17 -18.99 0.23 0.41
CA GLY A 17 -19.15 0.04 -1.04
C GLY A 17 -18.04 -0.82 -1.65
N GLY A 18 -16.84 -0.77 -1.07
CA GLY A 18 -15.70 -1.57 -1.50
C GLY A 18 -15.76 -3.03 -1.05
N THR A 19 -14.91 -3.85 -1.63
CA THR A 19 -14.89 -5.32 -1.42
C THR A 19 -14.03 -5.75 -0.24
N SER A 20 -13.24 -4.86 0.35
CA SER A 20 -12.29 -5.17 1.43
C SER A 20 -11.95 -3.95 2.28
N TYR A 21 -11.61 -4.20 3.55
CA TYR A 21 -10.99 -3.21 4.44
C TYR A 21 -9.48 -3.08 4.24
N SER A 22 -8.86 -4.01 3.51
CA SER A 22 -7.41 -4.05 3.29
C SER A 22 -7.00 -3.16 2.13
N MET A 23 -6.06 -2.23 2.37
CA MET A 23 -5.43 -1.44 1.31
C MET A 23 -4.61 -2.30 0.36
N LEU A 24 -4.01 -3.40 0.83
CA LEU A 24 -3.28 -4.34 -0.03
C LEU A 24 -4.23 -5.02 -1.03
N GLN A 25 -5.40 -5.48 -0.56
CA GLN A 25 -6.42 -6.04 -1.45
C GLN A 25 -6.97 -4.98 -2.41
N THR A 26 -7.13 -3.75 -1.98
CA THR A 26 -7.53 -2.63 -2.86
C THR A 26 -6.50 -2.40 -3.97
N LEU A 27 -5.19 -2.48 -3.67
CA LEU A 27 -4.14 -2.42 -4.69
C LEU A 27 -4.21 -3.61 -5.66
N ASN A 28 -4.51 -4.83 -5.16
CA ASN A 28 -4.69 -6.02 -5.99
C ASN A 28 -5.81 -5.80 -7.02
N GLU A 29 -6.97 -5.31 -6.58
CA GLU A 29 -8.08 -5.00 -7.49
C GLU A 29 -7.71 -3.89 -8.50
N GLY A 30 -7.04 -2.84 -8.04
CA GLY A 30 -6.53 -1.77 -8.90
C GLY A 30 -5.56 -2.30 -9.96
N TYR A 31 -4.66 -3.21 -9.60
CA TYR A 31 -3.75 -3.87 -10.53
C TYR A 31 -4.52 -4.63 -11.62
N LYS A 32 -5.50 -5.46 -11.25
CA LYS A 32 -6.31 -6.23 -12.20
C LYS A 32 -7.08 -5.33 -13.16
N VAL A 33 -7.71 -4.28 -12.65
CA VAL A 33 -8.47 -3.32 -13.47
C VAL A 33 -7.57 -2.61 -14.47
N LEU A 34 -6.36 -2.21 -14.08
CA LEU A 34 -5.40 -1.58 -14.98
C LEU A 34 -4.91 -2.56 -16.06
N GLN A 35 -4.64 -3.82 -15.69
CA GLN A 35 -4.27 -4.87 -16.66
C GLN A 35 -5.35 -5.09 -17.71
N LEU A 36 -6.62 -5.12 -17.33
CA LEU A 36 -7.74 -5.22 -18.27
C LEU A 36 -7.80 -4.05 -19.26
N ARG A 37 -7.20 -2.91 -18.91
CA ARG A 37 -7.10 -1.71 -19.75
C ARG A 37 -5.78 -1.61 -20.52
N GLY A 38 -4.95 -2.65 -20.48
CA GLY A 38 -3.62 -2.65 -21.09
C GLY A 38 -2.62 -1.71 -20.41
N GLN A 39 -2.87 -1.35 -19.15
CA GLN A 39 -2.00 -0.49 -18.34
C GLN A 39 -1.26 -1.34 -17.30
N GLN A 40 -0.06 -0.90 -16.92
CA GLN A 40 0.73 -1.55 -15.87
C GLN A 40 0.77 -0.67 -14.62
N MET A 41 0.71 -1.32 -13.46
CA MET A 41 0.93 -0.69 -12.15
C MET A 41 2.25 -1.20 -11.60
N HIS A 42 3.26 -0.31 -11.55
CA HIS A 42 4.53 -0.65 -10.90
C HIS A 42 4.35 -0.67 -9.38
N PRO A 43 4.93 -1.63 -8.62
CA PRO A 43 4.76 -1.74 -7.17
C PRO A 43 5.11 -0.46 -6.40
N TYR A 44 6.21 0.22 -6.72
CA TYR A 44 6.54 1.49 -6.08
C TYR A 44 5.46 2.55 -6.28
N GLN A 45 4.87 2.63 -7.47
CA GLN A 45 3.78 3.55 -7.74
C GLN A 45 2.51 3.18 -6.97
N ALA A 46 2.22 1.89 -6.84
CA ALA A 46 1.07 1.38 -6.10
C ALA A 46 1.14 1.79 -4.62
N PHE A 47 2.29 1.55 -3.99
CA PHE A 47 2.50 1.92 -2.59
C PHE A 47 2.61 3.45 -2.38
N ASP A 48 3.18 4.18 -3.32
CA ASP A 48 3.15 5.65 -3.31
C ASP A 48 1.71 6.19 -3.29
N TRP A 49 0.83 5.61 -4.10
CA TRP A 49 -0.57 6.05 -4.17
C TRP A 49 -1.35 5.87 -2.87
N ILE A 50 -1.11 4.81 -2.11
CA ILE A 50 -1.80 4.55 -0.84
C ILE A 50 -1.12 5.19 0.38
N THR A 51 -0.01 5.85 0.20
CA THR A 51 0.76 6.55 1.26
C THR A 51 0.91 8.03 0.93
N ARG A 52 2.04 8.43 0.37
CA ARG A 52 2.33 9.83 0.02
C ARG A 52 1.29 10.43 -0.93
N GLY A 53 0.85 9.67 -1.93
CA GLY A 53 -0.15 10.13 -2.90
C GLY A 53 -1.49 10.46 -2.24
N ASN A 54 -1.94 9.64 -1.27
CA ASN A 54 -3.15 9.94 -0.49
C ASN A 54 -2.95 11.17 0.40
N ALA A 55 -1.80 11.28 1.08
CA ALA A 55 -1.47 12.45 1.90
C ALA A 55 -1.45 13.75 1.05
N GLU A 56 -0.90 13.67 -0.16
CA GLU A 56 -0.88 14.79 -1.11
C GLU A 56 -2.29 15.19 -1.56
N ALA A 57 -3.14 14.21 -1.89
CA ALA A 57 -4.54 14.46 -2.28
C ALA A 57 -5.38 15.08 -1.16
N LEU A 58 -5.03 14.79 0.11
CA LEU A 58 -5.66 15.36 1.31
C LEU A 58 -5.02 16.69 1.75
N GLY A 59 -3.94 17.15 1.12
CA GLY A 59 -3.20 18.35 1.53
C GLY A 59 -2.33 18.16 2.77
N LEU A 60 -2.05 16.91 3.17
CA LEU A 60 -1.33 16.56 4.42
C LEU A 60 0.10 16.07 4.19
N VAL A 61 0.64 16.16 2.97
CA VAL A 61 1.95 15.58 2.59
C VAL A 61 3.15 16.18 3.35
N GLN A 62 2.98 17.35 3.98
CA GLN A 62 4.01 17.96 4.82
C GLN A 62 4.07 17.33 6.23
N GLU A 63 3.00 16.64 6.63
CA GLU A 63 2.85 16.08 7.98
C GLU A 63 2.96 14.55 7.97
N ILE A 64 2.31 13.87 7.02
CA ILE A 64 2.18 12.40 6.94
C ILE A 64 2.50 11.85 5.54
N GLY A 65 2.48 10.52 5.41
CA GLY A 65 2.61 9.80 4.14
C GLY A 65 4.05 9.50 3.71
N THR A 66 5.04 9.88 4.52
CA THR A 66 6.47 9.60 4.28
C THR A 66 7.20 9.27 5.58
N LEU A 67 8.33 8.56 5.46
CA LEU A 67 9.25 8.29 6.58
C LEU A 67 10.35 9.38 6.70
N LYS A 68 10.08 10.57 6.19
CA LYS A 68 11.03 11.69 6.24
C LYS A 68 11.16 12.21 7.68
N ALA A 69 12.36 12.60 8.06
CA ALA A 69 12.59 13.27 9.36
C ALA A 69 11.71 14.52 9.48
N GLY A 70 11.00 14.62 10.58
CA GLY A 70 10.03 15.70 10.86
C GLY A 70 8.58 15.37 10.49
N SER A 71 8.32 14.27 9.77
CA SER A 71 6.95 13.79 9.58
C SER A 71 6.43 13.09 10.82
N VAL A 72 5.10 13.10 11.00
CA VAL A 72 4.43 12.29 12.02
C VAL A 72 4.74 10.81 11.76
N ALA A 73 5.06 10.07 12.82
CA ALA A 73 5.45 8.67 12.74
C ALA A 73 4.23 7.75 12.60
N ASP A 74 3.48 7.93 11.50
CA ASP A 74 2.41 7.03 11.05
C ASP A 74 3.00 6.00 10.11
N MET A 75 3.13 4.75 10.58
CA MET A 75 3.86 3.71 9.88
C MET A 75 3.12 2.38 9.96
N VAL A 76 3.28 1.57 8.93
CA VAL A 76 2.83 0.16 8.90
C VAL A 76 4.04 -0.73 8.66
N VAL A 77 4.20 -1.77 9.48
CA VAL A 77 5.17 -2.84 9.27
C VAL A 77 4.44 -3.99 8.59
N LEU A 78 4.93 -4.40 7.43
CA LEU A 78 4.37 -5.49 6.66
C LEU A 78 5.29 -6.71 6.70
N ASP A 79 4.69 -7.89 6.81
CA ASP A 79 5.37 -9.19 6.73
C ASP A 79 5.07 -9.86 5.38
N ALA A 80 6.08 -9.94 4.53
CA ALA A 80 5.98 -10.64 3.25
C ALA A 80 5.92 -12.18 3.37
N ARG A 81 6.01 -12.71 4.59
CA ARG A 81 5.95 -14.15 4.91
C ARG A 81 4.75 -14.52 5.78
N ALA A 82 3.74 -13.67 5.84
CA ALA A 82 2.57 -13.79 6.71
C ALA A 82 1.75 -15.08 6.51
N THR A 83 1.84 -15.71 5.33
CA THR A 83 1.22 -17.01 5.06
C THR A 83 2.23 -17.99 4.47
N PRO A 84 1.99 -19.32 4.56
CA PRO A 84 2.87 -20.32 3.94
C PRO A 84 3.12 -20.09 2.45
N GLU A 85 2.10 -19.66 1.71
CA GLU A 85 2.18 -19.39 0.27
C GLU A 85 3.03 -18.14 -0.01
N MET A 86 2.88 -17.10 0.80
CA MET A 86 3.71 -15.91 0.72
C MET A 86 5.18 -16.24 1.05
N ALA A 87 5.42 -17.04 2.09
CA ALA A 87 6.76 -17.46 2.48
C ALA A 87 7.48 -18.22 1.36
N LEU A 88 6.81 -19.19 0.72
CA LEU A 88 7.36 -19.92 -0.43
C LEU A 88 7.74 -19.00 -1.59
N ARG A 89 6.97 -17.96 -1.81
CA ARG A 89 7.22 -16.98 -2.85
C ARG A 89 8.35 -16.02 -2.45
N ALA A 90 8.36 -15.60 -1.19
CA ALA A 90 9.37 -14.70 -0.63
C ALA A 90 10.79 -15.27 -0.72
N ASP A 91 10.96 -16.61 -0.68
CA ASP A 91 12.27 -17.28 -0.82
C ASP A 91 12.93 -17.06 -2.20
N ARG A 92 12.20 -16.55 -3.17
CA ARG A 92 12.68 -16.28 -4.53
C ARG A 92 12.75 -14.80 -4.87
N ILE A 93 12.51 -13.94 -3.89
CA ILE A 93 12.55 -12.48 -4.05
C ILE A 93 14.00 -12.01 -3.95
N GLU A 94 14.42 -11.21 -4.91
CA GLU A 94 15.76 -10.61 -4.97
C GLU A 94 15.72 -9.08 -4.82
N THR A 95 14.56 -8.46 -5.05
CA THR A 95 14.42 -7.00 -5.06
C THR A 95 13.24 -6.52 -4.23
N LEU A 96 13.33 -5.30 -3.71
CA LEU A 96 12.22 -4.65 -3.01
C LEU A 96 10.96 -4.52 -3.90
N ALA A 97 11.13 -4.31 -5.21
CA ALA A 97 10.00 -4.23 -6.12
C ALA A 97 9.21 -5.54 -6.18
N GLU A 98 9.90 -6.68 -6.16
CA GLU A 98 9.28 -8.01 -6.12
C GLU A 98 8.58 -8.26 -4.78
N GLU A 99 9.18 -7.84 -3.67
CA GLU A 99 8.57 -7.95 -2.35
C GLU A 99 7.28 -7.12 -2.24
N LEU A 100 7.31 -5.87 -2.68
CA LEU A 100 6.14 -5.02 -2.75
C LEU A 100 5.07 -5.60 -3.69
N PHE A 101 5.48 -6.20 -4.81
CA PHE A 101 4.56 -6.89 -5.71
C PHE A 101 3.90 -8.09 -5.04
N LEU A 102 4.66 -8.90 -4.30
CA LEU A 102 4.13 -10.02 -3.52
C LEU A 102 3.09 -9.53 -2.51
N LEU A 103 3.41 -8.50 -1.72
CA LEU A 103 2.49 -7.89 -0.77
C LEU A 103 1.22 -7.34 -1.44
N MET A 104 1.36 -6.69 -2.60
CA MET A 104 0.24 -6.15 -3.36
C MET A 104 -0.69 -7.25 -3.90
N ILE A 105 -0.16 -8.41 -4.32
CA ILE A 105 -0.95 -9.46 -4.98
C ILE A 105 -1.50 -10.49 -3.99
N MET A 106 -0.77 -10.81 -2.93
CA MET A 106 -1.10 -11.88 -1.99
C MET A 106 -1.36 -11.37 -0.56
N GLY A 107 -0.98 -10.11 -0.26
CA GLY A 107 -1.12 -9.56 1.08
C GLY A 107 -2.58 -9.22 1.42
N ASP A 108 -2.90 -9.40 2.69
CA ASP A 108 -4.15 -8.98 3.32
C ASP A 108 -3.86 -8.47 4.75
N ASP A 109 -4.86 -8.48 5.64
CA ASP A 109 -4.72 -8.05 7.04
C ASP A 109 -3.69 -8.87 7.83
N ARG A 110 -3.46 -10.13 7.48
CA ARG A 110 -2.44 -10.99 8.10
C ARG A 110 -1.02 -10.49 7.84
N ALA A 111 -0.80 -9.83 6.70
CA ALA A 111 0.50 -9.24 6.37
C ALA A 111 0.81 -7.96 7.17
N VAL A 112 -0.15 -7.39 7.90
CA VAL A 112 0.07 -6.23 8.75
C VAL A 112 0.63 -6.69 10.11
N ALA A 113 1.96 -6.67 10.25
CA ALA A 113 2.63 -7.08 11.49
C ALA A 113 2.42 -6.04 12.61
N GLN A 114 2.56 -4.74 12.31
CA GLN A 114 2.35 -3.67 13.27
C GLN A 114 1.89 -2.39 12.58
N THR A 115 1.13 -1.58 13.29
CA THR A 115 0.75 -0.22 12.88
C THR A 115 1.16 0.75 13.97
N TYR A 116 1.73 1.88 13.58
CA TYR A 116 2.07 2.99 14.47
C TYR A 116 1.26 4.22 14.08
N VAL A 117 0.68 4.88 15.08
CA VAL A 117 -0.02 6.15 14.94
C VAL A 117 0.69 7.15 15.85
N ALA A 118 1.22 8.21 15.26
CA ALA A 118 2.06 9.21 15.95
C ALA A 118 3.19 8.56 16.79
N GLY A 119 3.77 7.47 16.30
CA GLY A 119 4.83 6.70 16.96
C GLY A 119 4.35 5.69 18.01
N ALA A 120 3.06 5.65 18.34
CA ALA A 120 2.51 4.68 19.29
C ALA A 120 2.07 3.40 18.55
N ALA A 121 2.57 2.23 19.00
CA ALA A 121 2.17 0.94 18.47
C ALA A 121 0.68 0.67 18.77
N GLN A 122 -0.05 0.12 17.80
CA GLN A 122 -1.49 -0.12 17.88
C GLN A 122 -1.84 -1.60 18.09
N LYS A 123 -0.90 -2.51 17.84
CA LYS A 123 -1.07 -3.94 18.14
C LYS A 123 -0.26 -4.29 19.39
N ASP A 124 -0.91 -4.97 20.34
CA ASP A 124 -0.22 -5.65 21.44
C ASP A 124 0.53 -6.87 20.85
N VAL A 125 1.83 -6.95 21.07
CA VAL A 125 2.70 -8.03 20.59
C VAL A 125 2.90 -9.02 21.71
#